data_a4bb55d90a520de6c2017c3f5e763298
#
_entry.id   a4bb55d90a520de6c2017c3f5e763298
#
_cell.length_a   1.000
_cell.length_b   1.000
_cell.length_c   1.000
_cell.angle_alpha   90.00
_cell.angle_beta   90.00
_cell.angle_gamma   90.00
#
_symmetry.space_group_name_H-M   'P 1'
#
loop_
_entity.id
_entity.type
_entity.pdbx_description
1 polymer ?
#
loop_
_entity_poly.entity_id
_entity_poly.type
_entity_poly.pdbx_seq_one_letter_code
_entity_poly.pdbx_strand_id
1 'polypeptide(L)'
;MFKSLEVKYPKFYQVFRFIIVIIASVLYAWNLRCFAKVADLLPGGFSGVSLLFQAIGLRFFYINIPFTIFNVALNIFPAYIAYRYIGKKFTIYSIVVIILSSVLVDILPPYIFTEDILLISVFGGIINGFAISLCLNVGTTTGGTDFISIYFSHIKGIDTWNYILLGNVVILLIAGGLFGWSIALYSIIYQFCSTQVIQFMYKRYQKMTLFIISDKSEEIYHAIKNTTNHDATLFKGIGCYEEKERTLIYSVINSEAKRELITLIRSIDKHAFINVVKTEELDGRFNDIPHD
;
A
#
# COMPACT_ATOMS: atom_id res chain seq x y z
N MET A 1 -14.38 1.71 5.25
CA MET A 1 -15.32 0.67 4.82
C MET A 1 -14.93 -0.72 5.34
N PHE A 2 -13.72 -1.22 5.15
CA PHE A 2 -13.33 -2.57 5.60
C PHE A 2 -13.31 -2.73 7.13
N LYS A 3 -12.81 -1.73 7.89
CA LYS A 3 -12.81 -1.76 9.38
C LYS A 3 -14.22 -1.74 9.98
N SER A 4 -15.16 -1.00 9.41
CA SER A 4 -16.55 -1.00 9.90
C SER A 4 -17.24 -2.37 9.69
N LEU A 5 -16.85 -3.11 8.64
CA LEU A 5 -17.30 -4.48 8.42
C LEU A 5 -16.66 -5.47 9.41
N GLU A 6 -15.39 -5.28 9.76
CA GLU A 6 -14.67 -6.12 10.72
C GLU A 6 -15.30 -6.04 12.11
N VAL A 7 -15.62 -4.82 12.57
CA VAL A 7 -16.24 -4.60 13.89
C VAL A 7 -17.67 -5.11 13.91
N LYS A 8 -18.46 -4.89 12.83
CA LYS A 8 -19.88 -5.20 12.82
C LYS A 8 -20.17 -6.69 12.52
N TYR A 9 -19.35 -7.34 11.69
CA TYR A 9 -19.54 -8.73 11.25
C TYR A 9 -18.20 -9.48 11.15
N PRO A 10 -17.54 -9.85 12.29
CA PRO A 10 -16.18 -10.39 12.28
C PRO A 10 -16.02 -11.70 11.51
N LYS A 11 -17.00 -12.61 11.58
CA LYS A 11 -16.96 -13.88 10.84
C LYS A 11 -17.08 -13.66 9.32
N PHE A 12 -17.97 -12.78 8.90
CA PHE A 12 -18.15 -12.43 7.50
C PHE A 12 -16.88 -11.75 6.93
N TYR A 13 -16.26 -10.86 7.72
CA TYR A 13 -15.03 -10.20 7.34
C TYR A 13 -13.87 -11.18 7.14
N GLN A 14 -13.74 -12.21 7.98
CA GLN A 14 -12.71 -13.24 7.80
C GLN A 14 -12.87 -14.02 6.50
N VAL A 15 -14.10 -14.42 6.14
CA VAL A 15 -14.38 -15.09 4.87
C VAL A 15 -14.08 -14.15 3.69
N PHE A 16 -14.55 -12.92 3.76
CA PHE A 16 -14.28 -11.91 2.75
C PHE A 16 -12.78 -11.67 2.57
N ARG A 17 -12.02 -11.51 3.68
CA ARG A 17 -10.56 -11.38 3.68
C ARG A 17 -9.90 -12.55 2.97
N PHE A 18 -10.32 -13.79 3.30
CA PHE A 18 -9.77 -14.99 2.68
C PHE A 18 -10.03 -15.04 1.17
N ILE A 19 -11.22 -14.69 0.72
CA ILE A 19 -11.57 -14.61 -0.71
C ILE A 19 -10.68 -13.58 -1.42
N ILE A 20 -10.50 -12.39 -0.85
CA ILE A 20 -9.64 -11.35 -1.44
C ILE A 20 -8.17 -11.82 -1.49
N VAL A 21 -7.69 -12.53 -0.47
CA VAL A 21 -6.34 -13.12 -0.44
C VAL A 21 -6.15 -14.08 -1.61
N ILE A 22 -7.11 -14.96 -1.89
CA ILE A 22 -7.05 -15.88 -3.02
C ILE A 22 -7.05 -15.11 -4.35
N ILE A 23 -7.99 -14.20 -4.54
CA ILE A 23 -8.11 -13.40 -5.78
C ILE A 23 -6.84 -12.62 -6.04
N ALA A 24 -6.32 -11.93 -5.02
CA ALA A 24 -5.10 -11.14 -5.13
C ALA A 24 -3.86 -12.03 -5.43
N SER A 25 -3.76 -13.22 -4.82
CA SER A 25 -2.67 -14.16 -5.08
C SER A 25 -2.69 -14.68 -6.52
N VAL A 26 -3.88 -15.02 -7.04
CA VAL A 26 -4.06 -15.46 -8.43
C VAL A 26 -3.73 -14.33 -9.40
N LEU A 27 -4.25 -13.12 -9.15
CA LEU A 27 -4.00 -11.95 -9.99
C LEU A 27 -2.51 -11.57 -10.01
N TYR A 28 -1.87 -11.59 -8.84
CA TYR A 28 -0.44 -11.30 -8.72
C TYR A 28 0.41 -12.34 -9.47
N ALA A 29 0.13 -13.63 -9.27
CA ALA A 29 0.84 -14.70 -9.94
C ALA A 29 0.66 -14.66 -11.47
N TRP A 30 -0.59 -14.44 -11.91
CA TRP A 30 -0.91 -14.30 -13.32
C TRP A 30 -0.18 -13.10 -13.95
N ASN A 31 -0.15 -11.96 -13.27
CA ASN A 31 0.60 -10.80 -13.72
C ASN A 31 2.11 -11.09 -13.83
N LEU A 32 2.72 -11.70 -12.81
CA LEU A 32 4.13 -12.08 -12.88
C LEU A 32 4.41 -13.03 -14.04
N ARG A 33 3.50 -13.97 -14.29
CA ARG A 33 3.69 -15.00 -15.33
C ARG A 33 3.47 -14.48 -16.74
N CYS A 34 2.43 -13.67 -16.95
CA CYS A 34 1.98 -13.23 -18.27
C CYS A 34 2.54 -11.85 -18.70
N PHE A 35 3.05 -11.06 -17.74
CA PHE A 35 3.65 -9.75 -18.04
C PHE A 35 5.14 -9.75 -17.68
N ALA A 36 5.50 -9.86 -16.40
CA ALA A 36 6.88 -9.69 -15.98
C ALA A 36 7.82 -10.73 -16.63
N LYS A 37 7.50 -12.03 -16.52
CA LYS A 37 8.36 -13.11 -17.07
C LYS A 37 8.39 -13.17 -18.59
N VAL A 38 7.31 -12.79 -19.28
CA VAL A 38 7.23 -12.79 -20.75
C VAL A 38 8.19 -11.76 -21.37
N ALA A 39 8.38 -10.62 -20.70
CA ALA A 39 9.25 -9.55 -21.17
C ALA A 39 10.58 -9.48 -20.40
N ASP A 40 10.93 -10.51 -19.64
CA ASP A 40 12.12 -10.58 -18.78
C ASP A 40 12.24 -9.39 -17.80
N LEU A 41 11.09 -8.78 -17.43
CA LEU A 41 11.07 -7.66 -16.50
C LEU A 41 11.30 -8.15 -15.08
N LEU A 42 11.96 -7.32 -14.31
CA LEU A 42 12.20 -7.53 -12.89
C LEU A 42 11.25 -6.63 -12.08
N PRO A 43 10.10 -7.14 -11.58
CA PRO A 43 9.31 -6.40 -10.62
C PRO A 43 10.18 -6.12 -9.39
N GLY A 44 10.08 -4.96 -8.81
CA GLY A 44 10.91 -4.61 -7.65
C GLY A 44 10.71 -5.54 -6.46
N GLY A 45 11.50 -5.31 -5.42
CA GLY A 45 11.41 -6.08 -4.18
C GLY A 45 11.97 -7.50 -4.28
N PHE A 46 11.60 -8.35 -3.34
CA PHE A 46 12.12 -9.72 -3.27
C PHE A 46 11.62 -10.62 -4.40
N SER A 47 10.46 -10.32 -4.97
CA SER A 47 9.99 -11.02 -6.16
C SER A 47 10.88 -10.74 -7.36
N GLY A 48 11.33 -9.48 -7.53
CA GLY A 48 12.32 -9.12 -8.55
C GLY A 48 13.66 -9.80 -8.32
N VAL A 49 14.15 -9.78 -7.07
CA VAL A 49 15.39 -10.50 -6.70
C VAL A 49 15.26 -12.00 -6.93
N SER A 50 14.09 -12.59 -6.67
CA SER A 50 13.84 -14.03 -6.92
C SER A 50 13.88 -14.36 -8.40
N LEU A 51 13.27 -13.52 -9.25
CA LEU A 51 13.36 -13.69 -10.71
C LEU A 51 14.78 -13.47 -11.22
N LEU A 52 15.50 -12.52 -10.63
CA LEU A 52 16.92 -12.28 -10.95
C LEU A 52 17.76 -13.52 -10.65
N PHE A 53 17.63 -14.12 -9.46
CA PHE A 53 18.32 -15.36 -9.12
C PHE A 53 17.94 -16.52 -10.04
N GLN A 54 16.66 -16.64 -10.40
CA GLN A 54 16.22 -17.63 -11.37
C GLN A 54 16.87 -17.42 -12.74
N ALA A 55 16.93 -16.16 -13.21
CA ALA A 55 17.57 -15.80 -14.48
C ALA A 55 19.10 -16.06 -14.45
N ILE A 56 19.78 -15.74 -13.36
CA ILE A 56 21.22 -16.04 -13.16
C ILE A 56 21.44 -17.55 -13.16
N GLY A 57 20.63 -18.31 -12.41
CA GLY A 57 20.73 -19.76 -12.35
C GLY A 57 20.60 -20.42 -13.73
N LEU A 58 19.63 -19.95 -14.52
CA LEU A 58 19.40 -20.46 -15.87
C LEU A 58 20.51 -20.04 -16.84
N ARG A 59 20.94 -18.77 -16.81
CA ARG A 59 21.89 -18.22 -17.79
C ARG A 59 23.33 -18.66 -17.56
N PHE A 60 23.78 -18.73 -16.30
CA PHE A 60 25.20 -18.99 -15.96
C PHE A 60 25.45 -20.44 -15.52
N PHE A 61 24.46 -21.08 -14.91
CA PHE A 61 24.62 -22.42 -14.33
C PHE A 61 23.77 -23.50 -15.03
N TYR A 62 22.91 -23.10 -15.98
CA TYR A 62 21.97 -24.00 -16.67
C TYR A 62 21.02 -24.75 -15.72
N ILE A 63 20.76 -24.21 -14.55
CA ILE A 63 19.88 -24.77 -13.52
C ILE A 63 18.59 -23.97 -13.47
N ASN A 64 17.47 -24.65 -13.72
CA ASN A 64 16.15 -24.03 -13.59
C ASN A 64 15.60 -24.30 -12.19
N ILE A 65 15.82 -23.37 -11.26
CA ILE A 65 15.27 -23.42 -9.90
C ILE A 65 13.91 -22.74 -9.90
N PRO A 66 12.86 -23.34 -9.32
CA PRO A 66 11.54 -22.73 -9.22
C PRO A 66 11.58 -21.38 -8.50
N PHE A 67 10.77 -20.42 -8.99
CA PHE A 67 10.59 -19.11 -8.37
C PHE A 67 10.18 -19.21 -6.89
N THR A 68 9.32 -20.19 -6.58
CA THR A 68 8.83 -20.47 -5.23
C THR A 68 9.95 -20.59 -4.22
N ILE A 69 11.02 -21.30 -4.55
CA ILE A 69 12.13 -21.56 -3.61
C ILE A 69 12.80 -20.25 -3.20
N PHE A 70 13.16 -19.40 -4.16
CA PHE A 70 13.81 -18.13 -3.88
C PHE A 70 12.86 -17.17 -3.17
N ASN A 71 11.61 -17.03 -3.65
CA ASN A 71 10.69 -16.07 -3.09
C ASN A 71 10.28 -16.43 -1.66
N VAL A 72 10.03 -17.69 -1.36
CA VAL A 72 9.72 -18.14 0.00
C VAL A 72 10.93 -17.96 0.91
N ALA A 73 12.14 -18.38 0.49
CA ALA A 73 13.35 -18.26 1.30
C ALA A 73 13.67 -16.80 1.67
N LEU A 74 13.59 -15.88 0.70
CA LEU A 74 13.84 -14.45 0.95
C LEU A 74 12.80 -13.82 1.87
N ASN A 75 11.57 -14.33 1.88
CA ASN A 75 10.48 -13.78 2.70
C ASN A 75 10.48 -14.31 4.15
N ILE A 76 11.27 -15.34 4.51
CA ILE A 76 11.31 -15.88 5.88
C ILE A 76 11.68 -14.79 6.90
N PHE A 77 12.75 -14.05 6.64
CA PHE A 77 13.24 -13.05 7.58
C PHE A 77 12.27 -11.86 7.75
N PRO A 78 11.75 -11.22 6.69
CA PRO A 78 10.72 -10.18 6.84
C PRO A 78 9.43 -10.67 7.48
N ALA A 79 9.00 -11.89 7.18
CA ALA A 79 7.82 -12.47 7.82
C ALA A 79 8.03 -12.67 9.32
N TYR A 80 9.23 -13.07 9.77
CA TYR A 80 9.55 -13.17 11.18
C TYR A 80 9.47 -11.79 11.88
N ILE A 81 10.04 -10.74 11.26
CA ILE A 81 9.93 -9.36 11.78
C ILE A 81 8.46 -8.92 11.84
N ALA A 82 7.70 -9.15 10.78
CA ALA A 82 6.29 -8.79 10.73
C ALA A 82 5.47 -9.51 11.80
N TYR A 83 5.76 -10.80 12.05
CA TYR A 83 5.11 -11.57 13.11
C TYR A 83 5.33 -10.98 14.50
N ARG A 84 6.53 -10.43 14.74
CA ARG A 84 6.92 -9.87 16.05
C ARG A 84 6.42 -8.44 16.27
N TYR A 85 6.38 -7.62 15.22
CA TYR A 85 6.20 -6.16 15.35
C TYR A 85 4.94 -5.60 14.68
N ILE A 86 4.35 -6.30 13.70
CA ILE A 86 3.16 -5.83 12.99
C ILE A 86 1.91 -6.55 13.50
N GLY A 87 1.91 -7.90 13.48
CA GLY A 87 0.79 -8.69 13.97
C GLY A 87 0.75 -10.12 13.41
N LYS A 88 0.23 -11.04 14.23
CA LYS A 88 0.20 -12.47 13.89
C LYS A 88 -0.74 -12.77 12.73
N LYS A 89 -1.95 -12.20 12.76
CA LYS A 89 -2.95 -12.42 11.70
C LYS A 89 -2.47 -11.87 10.37
N PHE A 90 -1.91 -10.64 10.37
CA PHE A 90 -1.30 -10.02 9.20
C PHE A 90 -0.26 -10.95 8.57
N THR A 91 0.67 -11.46 9.37
CA THR A 91 1.77 -12.30 8.88
C THR A 91 1.29 -13.65 8.37
N ILE A 92 0.37 -14.34 9.06
CA ILE A 92 -0.13 -15.64 8.61
C ILE A 92 -0.82 -15.54 7.24
N TYR A 93 -1.72 -14.56 7.06
CA TYR A 93 -2.37 -14.35 5.77
C TYR A 93 -1.36 -13.95 4.68
N SER A 94 -0.34 -13.16 5.03
CA SER A 94 0.72 -12.80 4.07
C SER A 94 1.55 -14.00 3.65
N ILE A 95 1.87 -14.92 4.57
CA ILE A 95 2.55 -16.19 4.22
C ILE A 95 1.69 -17.02 3.25
N VAL A 96 0.37 -17.07 3.47
CA VAL A 96 -0.55 -17.74 2.53
C VAL A 96 -0.47 -17.09 1.14
N VAL A 97 -0.50 -15.75 1.05
CA VAL A 97 -0.35 -15.03 -0.23
C VAL A 97 0.97 -15.38 -0.90
N ILE A 98 2.08 -15.32 -0.15
CA ILE A 98 3.43 -15.58 -0.68
C ILE A 98 3.54 -17.00 -1.24
N ILE A 99 3.12 -18.01 -0.47
CA ILE A 99 3.20 -19.40 -0.91
C ILE A 99 2.28 -19.63 -2.10
N LEU A 100 1.01 -19.24 -2.00
CA LEU A 100 0.03 -19.47 -3.06
C LEU A 100 0.43 -18.77 -4.37
N SER A 101 0.80 -17.48 -4.31
CA SER A 101 1.23 -16.76 -5.51
C SER A 101 2.51 -17.35 -6.11
N SER A 102 3.49 -17.72 -5.28
CA SER A 102 4.75 -18.30 -5.77
C SER A 102 4.53 -19.63 -6.49
N VAL A 103 3.76 -20.52 -5.90
CA VAL A 103 3.42 -21.81 -6.51
C VAL A 103 2.65 -21.61 -7.83
N LEU A 104 1.70 -20.66 -7.85
CA LEU A 104 0.95 -20.33 -9.06
C LEU A 104 1.85 -19.77 -10.17
N VAL A 105 2.85 -18.93 -9.84
CA VAL A 105 3.82 -18.43 -10.83
C VAL A 105 4.58 -19.57 -11.52
N ASP A 106 4.90 -20.64 -10.79
CA ASP A 106 5.62 -21.78 -11.38
C ASP A 106 4.71 -22.71 -12.19
N ILE A 107 3.42 -22.83 -11.84
CA ILE A 107 2.45 -23.76 -12.46
C ILE A 107 1.71 -23.13 -13.66
N LEU A 108 1.34 -21.84 -13.56
CA LEU A 108 0.53 -21.18 -14.59
C LEU A 108 1.23 -21.17 -15.95
N PRO A 109 0.53 -21.48 -17.06
CA PRO A 109 1.09 -21.30 -18.39
C PRO A 109 1.31 -19.81 -18.69
N PRO A 110 2.36 -19.44 -19.44
CA PRO A 110 2.54 -18.08 -19.91
C PRO A 110 1.48 -17.77 -20.98
N TYR A 111 0.96 -16.55 -20.97
CA TYR A 111 0.11 -16.04 -22.03
C TYR A 111 0.63 -14.68 -22.48
N ILE A 112 0.88 -14.53 -23.79
CA ILE A 112 1.42 -13.32 -24.38
C ILE A 112 0.26 -12.49 -24.93
N PHE A 113 -0.03 -11.34 -24.30
CA PHE A 113 -1.06 -10.41 -24.75
C PHE A 113 -0.55 -9.47 -25.85
N THR A 114 0.71 -9.09 -25.76
CA THR A 114 1.39 -8.18 -26.69
C THR A 114 2.90 -8.45 -26.62
N GLU A 115 3.60 -8.10 -27.69
CA GLU A 115 5.07 -8.12 -27.75
C GLU A 115 5.69 -6.76 -27.41
N ASP A 116 4.87 -5.71 -27.26
CA ASP A 116 5.32 -4.37 -26.90
C ASP A 116 5.70 -4.32 -25.42
N ILE A 117 7.01 -4.25 -25.16
CA ILE A 117 7.58 -4.26 -23.79
C ILE A 117 7.11 -3.02 -23.01
N LEU A 118 6.87 -1.88 -23.68
CA LEU A 118 6.39 -0.67 -23.00
C LEU A 118 4.96 -0.89 -22.47
N LEU A 119 4.07 -1.44 -23.30
CA LEU A 119 2.71 -1.78 -22.88
C LEU A 119 2.72 -2.82 -21.77
N ILE A 120 3.58 -3.83 -21.89
CA ILE A 120 3.76 -4.85 -20.82
C ILE A 120 4.22 -4.18 -19.52
N SER A 121 5.16 -3.24 -19.57
CA SER A 121 5.70 -2.56 -18.38
C SER A 121 4.63 -1.70 -17.71
N VAL A 122 3.86 -0.91 -18.47
CA VAL A 122 2.84 -0.02 -17.93
C VAL A 122 1.67 -0.81 -17.38
N PHE A 123 1.03 -1.66 -18.20
CA PHE A 123 -0.15 -2.40 -17.76
C PHE A 123 0.17 -3.50 -16.75
N GLY A 124 1.30 -4.19 -16.91
CA GLY A 124 1.78 -5.14 -15.92
C GLY A 124 2.05 -4.46 -14.57
N GLY A 125 2.66 -3.27 -14.56
CA GLY A 125 2.85 -2.46 -13.37
C GLY A 125 1.53 -2.06 -12.71
N ILE A 126 0.54 -1.59 -13.49
CA ILE A 126 -0.78 -1.23 -12.98
C ILE A 126 -1.46 -2.45 -12.32
N ILE A 127 -1.49 -3.60 -13.00
CA ILE A 127 -2.10 -4.82 -12.48
C ILE A 127 -1.36 -5.31 -11.22
N ASN A 128 -0.03 -5.21 -11.21
CA ASN A 128 0.79 -5.53 -10.05
C ASN A 128 0.43 -4.67 -8.83
N GLY A 129 0.40 -3.37 -9.01
CA GLY A 129 0.03 -2.42 -7.96
C GLY A 129 -1.40 -2.63 -7.46
N PHE A 130 -2.32 -2.99 -8.36
CA PHE A 130 -3.70 -3.34 -7.99
C PHE A 130 -3.75 -4.60 -7.12
N ALA A 131 -3.06 -5.69 -7.52
CA ALA A 131 -3.02 -6.93 -6.77
C ALA A 131 -2.41 -6.74 -5.36
N ILE A 132 -1.29 -6.01 -5.27
CA ILE A 132 -0.66 -5.66 -3.99
C ILE A 132 -1.63 -4.83 -3.13
N SER A 133 -2.29 -3.83 -3.71
CA SER A 133 -3.24 -2.97 -3.00
C SER A 133 -4.44 -3.74 -2.45
N LEU A 134 -4.94 -4.75 -3.17
CA LEU A 134 -5.99 -5.64 -2.65
C LEU A 134 -5.54 -6.36 -1.38
N CYS A 135 -4.32 -6.91 -1.37
CA CYS A 135 -3.73 -7.53 -0.18
C CYS A 135 -3.63 -6.53 0.98
N LEU A 136 -3.04 -5.36 0.73
CA LEU A 136 -2.82 -4.35 1.76
C LEU A 136 -4.12 -3.84 2.40
N ASN A 137 -5.17 -3.64 1.60
CA ASN A 137 -6.47 -3.16 2.08
C ASN A 137 -7.20 -4.16 3.00
N VAL A 138 -6.90 -5.46 2.87
CA VAL A 138 -7.43 -6.49 3.79
C VAL A 138 -6.43 -6.87 4.89
N GLY A 139 -5.37 -6.10 5.06
CA GLY A 139 -4.37 -6.30 6.11
C GLY A 139 -3.45 -7.51 5.85
N THR A 140 -3.02 -7.69 4.61
CA THR A 140 -2.02 -8.68 4.19
C THR A 140 -1.04 -8.04 3.22
N THR A 141 0.01 -8.76 2.80
CA THR A 141 0.94 -8.31 1.76
C THR A 141 1.35 -9.45 0.85
N THR A 142 1.83 -9.12 -0.34
CA THR A 142 2.47 -10.06 -1.28
C THR A 142 3.90 -10.42 -0.88
N GLY A 143 4.40 -9.83 0.21
CA GLY A 143 5.74 -10.11 0.75
C GLY A 143 6.81 -9.12 0.30
N GLY A 144 8.06 -9.52 0.50
CA GLY A 144 9.20 -8.75 0.04
C GLY A 144 9.40 -7.42 0.77
N THR A 145 9.74 -6.41 -0.01
CA THR A 145 9.93 -5.04 0.48
C THR A 145 8.67 -4.40 1.03
N ASP A 146 7.49 -4.97 0.74
CA ASP A 146 6.21 -4.50 1.28
C ASP A 146 6.15 -4.67 2.80
N PHE A 147 6.70 -5.79 3.34
CA PHE A 147 6.84 -5.97 4.79
C PHE A 147 7.66 -4.84 5.43
N ILE A 148 8.74 -4.45 4.75
CA ILE A 148 9.62 -3.37 5.20
C ILE A 148 8.87 -2.04 5.16
N SER A 149 8.15 -1.77 4.06
CA SER A 149 7.33 -0.57 3.92
C SER A 149 6.30 -0.47 5.04
N ILE A 150 5.54 -1.53 5.30
CA ILE A 150 4.50 -1.55 6.33
C ILE A 150 5.11 -1.41 7.72
N TYR A 151 6.24 -2.08 8.00
CA TYR A 151 6.92 -1.97 9.28
C TYR A 151 7.36 -0.52 9.58
N PHE A 152 8.02 0.14 8.63
CA PHE A 152 8.44 1.53 8.82
C PHE A 152 7.26 2.50 8.83
N SER A 153 6.23 2.28 8.01
CA SER A 153 5.02 3.09 8.04
C SER A 153 4.27 2.94 9.35
N HIS A 154 4.26 1.74 9.93
CA HIS A 154 3.65 1.48 11.24
C HIS A 154 4.39 2.18 12.38
N ILE A 155 5.73 2.17 12.38
CA ILE A 155 6.53 2.79 13.44
C ILE A 155 6.59 4.31 13.30
N LYS A 156 6.79 4.81 12.07
CA LYS A 156 7.00 6.23 11.81
C LYS A 156 5.74 6.97 11.35
N GLY A 157 4.66 6.26 11.01
CA GLY A 157 3.41 6.86 10.53
C GLY A 157 3.51 7.55 9.17
N ILE A 158 4.58 7.31 8.39
CA ILE A 158 4.84 7.94 7.08
C ILE A 158 4.60 6.96 5.93
N ASP A 159 4.30 7.50 4.75
CA ASP A 159 4.22 6.73 3.51
C ASP A 159 5.63 6.43 3.00
N THR A 160 6.04 5.16 3.01
CA THR A 160 7.39 4.74 2.65
C THR A 160 7.53 4.16 1.24
N TRP A 161 6.46 4.14 0.45
CA TRP A 161 6.46 3.51 -0.88
C TRP A 161 7.46 4.14 -1.86
N ASN A 162 7.66 5.45 -1.80
CA ASN A 162 8.66 6.14 -2.62
C ASN A 162 10.09 5.75 -2.27
N TYR A 163 10.39 5.53 -0.98
CA TYR A 163 11.72 5.06 -0.55
C TYR A 163 11.99 3.63 -1.01
N ILE A 164 10.97 2.77 -0.98
CA ILE A 164 11.05 1.41 -1.53
C ILE A 164 11.26 1.45 -3.05
N LEU A 165 10.55 2.32 -3.76
CA LEU A 165 10.76 2.51 -5.19
C LEU A 165 12.20 2.90 -5.47
N LEU A 166 12.75 3.89 -4.75
CA LEU A 166 14.14 4.34 -4.92
C LEU A 166 15.15 3.21 -4.67
N GLY A 167 14.97 2.45 -3.58
CA GLY A 167 15.80 1.28 -3.29
C GLY A 167 15.74 0.22 -4.38
N ASN A 168 14.55 -0.05 -4.92
CA ASN A 168 14.37 -1.00 -6.01
C ASN A 168 15.01 -0.51 -7.32
N VAL A 169 14.96 0.79 -7.62
CA VAL A 169 15.64 1.37 -8.78
C VAL A 169 17.15 1.11 -8.73
N VAL A 170 17.78 1.24 -7.57
CA VAL A 170 19.22 0.93 -7.42
C VAL A 170 19.50 -0.54 -7.77
N ILE A 171 18.68 -1.48 -7.29
CA ILE A 171 18.81 -2.91 -7.63
C ILE A 171 18.64 -3.13 -9.13
N LEU A 172 17.65 -2.47 -9.74
CA LEU A 172 17.39 -2.59 -11.17
C LEU A 172 18.49 -2.01 -12.04
N LEU A 173 19.18 -0.94 -11.60
CA LEU A 173 20.34 -0.40 -12.31
C LEU A 173 21.53 -1.38 -12.28
N ILE A 174 21.75 -2.07 -11.16
CA ILE A 174 22.76 -3.14 -11.09
C ILE A 174 22.38 -4.28 -12.04
N ALA A 175 21.11 -4.69 -12.05
CA ALA A 175 20.62 -5.71 -12.97
C ALA A 175 20.77 -5.28 -14.45
N GLY A 176 20.63 -3.99 -14.75
CA GLY A 176 20.84 -3.44 -16.09
C GLY A 176 22.25 -3.67 -16.63
N GLY A 177 23.26 -3.56 -15.76
CA GLY A 177 24.65 -3.90 -16.10
C GLY A 177 24.88 -5.39 -16.41
N LEU A 178 24.06 -6.27 -15.84
CA LEU A 178 24.19 -7.73 -16.02
C LEU A 178 23.35 -8.28 -17.19
N PHE A 179 22.14 -7.73 -17.40
CA PHE A 179 21.13 -8.28 -18.32
C PHE A 179 20.78 -7.35 -19.48
N GLY A 180 21.22 -6.09 -19.44
CA GLY A 180 20.97 -5.10 -20.47
C GLY A 180 20.11 -3.94 -19.99
N TRP A 181 20.43 -2.75 -20.42
CA TRP A 181 19.79 -1.50 -19.97
C TRP A 181 18.32 -1.39 -20.33
N SER A 182 17.91 -1.94 -21.48
CA SER A 182 16.48 -1.90 -21.88
C SER A 182 15.58 -2.59 -20.87
N ILE A 183 15.98 -3.80 -20.40
CA ILE A 183 15.23 -4.56 -19.39
C ILE A 183 15.12 -3.78 -18.07
N ALA A 184 16.24 -3.18 -17.63
CA ALA A 184 16.25 -2.40 -16.40
C ALA A 184 15.34 -1.17 -16.49
N LEU A 185 15.40 -0.41 -17.58
CA LEU A 185 14.59 0.80 -17.76
C LEU A 185 13.09 0.47 -17.84
N TYR A 186 12.70 -0.57 -18.56
CA TYR A 186 11.31 -1.03 -18.60
C TYR A 186 10.84 -1.59 -17.25
N SER A 187 11.73 -2.24 -16.50
CA SER A 187 11.43 -2.70 -15.13
C SER A 187 11.22 -1.52 -14.17
N ILE A 188 11.96 -0.41 -14.34
CA ILE A 188 11.73 0.83 -13.57
C ILE A 188 10.35 1.41 -13.90
N ILE A 189 9.93 1.44 -15.17
CA ILE A 189 8.58 1.88 -15.57
C ILE A 189 7.53 0.99 -14.92
N TYR A 190 7.69 -0.32 -14.98
CA TYR A 190 6.79 -1.28 -14.35
C TYR A 190 6.65 -1.01 -12.84
N GLN A 191 7.78 -0.86 -12.14
CA GLN A 191 7.83 -0.58 -10.72
C GLN A 191 7.20 0.77 -10.35
N PHE A 192 7.48 1.79 -11.16
CA PHE A 192 6.90 3.12 -10.99
C PHE A 192 5.35 3.08 -11.10
N CYS A 193 4.82 2.47 -12.16
CA CYS A 193 3.38 2.31 -12.35
C CYS A 193 2.74 1.54 -11.18
N SER A 194 3.39 0.46 -10.74
CA SER A 194 2.92 -0.32 -9.58
C SER A 194 2.86 0.54 -8.31
N THR A 195 3.93 1.29 -8.02
CA THR A 195 4.00 2.16 -6.84
C THR A 195 2.94 3.25 -6.86
N GLN A 196 2.69 3.89 -8.01
CA GLN A 196 1.64 4.90 -8.14
C GLN A 196 0.24 4.33 -7.85
N VAL A 197 -0.05 3.13 -8.35
CA VAL A 197 -1.33 2.45 -8.07
C VAL A 197 -1.45 2.11 -6.58
N ILE A 198 -0.37 1.61 -5.94
CA ILE A 198 -0.37 1.33 -4.51
C ILE A 198 -0.66 2.61 -3.72
N GLN A 199 0.03 3.70 -3.99
CA GLN A 199 -0.17 4.98 -3.30
C GLN A 199 -1.58 5.55 -3.51
N PHE A 200 -2.17 5.34 -4.68
CA PHE A 200 -3.53 5.78 -4.97
C PHE A 200 -4.58 4.95 -4.21
N MET A 201 -4.40 3.63 -4.14
CA MET A 201 -5.38 2.71 -3.57
C MET A 201 -5.21 2.44 -2.07
N TYR A 202 -3.97 2.46 -1.57
CA TYR A 202 -3.66 2.18 -0.17
C TYR A 202 -3.31 3.46 0.57
N LYS A 203 -4.29 3.99 1.31
CA LYS A 203 -4.22 5.31 1.98
C LYS A 203 -4.12 5.21 3.51
N ARG A 204 -3.85 4.04 4.05
CA ARG A 204 -3.94 3.78 5.49
C ARG A 204 -3.02 4.67 6.33
N TYR A 205 -1.80 4.93 5.85
CA TYR A 205 -0.82 5.76 6.56
C TYR A 205 -0.82 7.23 6.11
N GLN A 206 -1.71 7.59 5.17
CA GLN A 206 -1.84 8.98 4.76
C GLN A 206 -2.57 9.77 5.84
N LYS A 207 -1.97 10.87 6.25
CA LYS A 207 -2.55 11.83 7.18
C LYS A 207 -3.20 12.96 6.38
N MET A 208 -4.25 13.52 6.95
CA MET A 208 -4.98 14.64 6.38
C MET A 208 -5.11 15.74 7.40
N THR A 209 -4.78 16.96 7.02
CA THR A 209 -5.02 18.16 7.82
C THR A 209 -6.38 18.74 7.47
N LEU A 210 -7.19 18.95 8.47
CA LEU A 210 -8.50 19.59 8.36
C LEU A 210 -8.41 21.05 8.82
N PHE A 211 -8.89 21.95 7.98
CA PHE A 211 -9.17 23.32 8.32
C PHE A 211 -10.67 23.54 8.21
N ILE A 212 -11.34 23.73 9.34
CA ILE A 212 -12.80 23.81 9.38
C ILE A 212 -13.19 25.15 9.98
N ILE A 213 -14.03 25.93 9.28
CA ILE A 213 -14.62 27.17 9.79
C ILE A 213 -16.10 26.92 9.99
N SER A 214 -16.58 27.14 11.22
CA SER A 214 -17.97 26.92 11.60
C SER A 214 -18.34 27.75 12.84
N ASP A 215 -19.59 28.13 12.93
CA ASP A 215 -20.15 28.76 14.12
C ASP A 215 -20.41 27.77 15.26
N LYS A 216 -20.39 26.44 14.94
CA LYS A 216 -20.56 25.31 15.88
C LYS A 216 -19.24 24.60 16.20
N SER A 217 -18.21 25.39 16.46
CA SER A 217 -16.84 24.87 16.59
C SER A 217 -16.66 23.86 17.74
N GLU A 218 -17.34 24.06 18.87
CA GLU A 218 -17.26 23.15 20.02
C GLU A 218 -17.92 21.78 19.74
N GLU A 219 -19.11 21.76 19.13
CA GLU A 219 -19.79 20.53 18.74
C GLU A 219 -18.94 19.71 17.76
N ILE A 220 -18.35 20.40 16.76
CA ILE A 220 -17.46 19.79 15.77
C ILE A 220 -16.19 19.26 16.43
N TYR A 221 -15.58 19.99 17.35
CA TYR A 221 -14.42 19.54 18.10
C TYR A 221 -14.72 18.24 18.86
N HIS A 222 -15.84 18.19 19.59
CA HIS A 222 -16.26 16.95 20.28
C HIS A 222 -16.52 15.80 19.32
N ALA A 223 -17.09 16.05 18.15
CA ALA A 223 -17.28 15.05 17.11
C ALA A 223 -15.95 14.50 16.60
N ILE A 224 -14.95 15.35 16.33
CA ILE A 224 -13.59 14.94 15.91
C ILE A 224 -12.99 14.05 16.99
N LYS A 225 -12.97 14.51 18.24
CA LYS A 225 -12.38 13.78 19.37
C LYS A 225 -13.00 12.39 19.56
N ASN A 226 -14.32 12.30 19.53
CA ASN A 226 -15.04 11.04 19.76
C ASN A 226 -14.89 10.04 18.60
N THR A 227 -14.77 10.55 17.35
CA THR A 227 -14.69 9.67 16.18
C THR A 227 -13.27 9.23 15.87
N THR A 228 -12.28 10.08 16.13
CA THR A 228 -10.91 9.85 15.66
C THR A 228 -9.89 9.63 16.78
N ASN A 229 -10.23 9.92 18.04
CA ASN A 229 -9.30 10.01 19.17
C ASN A 229 -8.15 11.01 18.95
N HIS A 230 -8.32 11.94 18.00
CA HIS A 230 -7.37 13.01 17.75
C HIS A 230 -7.87 14.31 18.37
N ASP A 231 -6.93 15.14 18.72
CA ASP A 231 -7.23 16.48 19.24
C ASP A 231 -7.37 17.52 18.11
N ALA A 232 -7.91 18.67 18.44
CA ALA A 232 -8.01 19.79 17.53
C ALA A 232 -7.64 21.09 18.25
N THR A 233 -7.10 22.04 17.50
CA THR A 233 -6.78 23.37 18.01
C THR A 233 -7.74 24.40 17.41
N LEU A 234 -8.30 25.23 18.27
CA LEU A 234 -9.22 26.30 17.87
C LEU A 234 -8.46 27.62 17.76
N PHE A 235 -8.52 28.25 16.58
CA PHE A 235 -7.99 29.58 16.33
C PHE A 235 -9.15 30.55 16.13
N LYS A 236 -9.19 31.63 16.93
CA LYS A 236 -10.16 32.72 16.74
C LYS A 236 -9.60 33.72 15.74
N GLY A 237 -10.42 34.13 14.82
CA GLY A 237 -10.08 35.12 13.79
C GLY A 237 -11.29 35.93 13.35
N ILE A 238 -11.10 36.84 12.43
CA ILE A 238 -12.17 37.69 11.88
C ILE A 238 -12.34 37.36 10.41
N GLY A 239 -13.58 37.04 10.00
CA GLY A 239 -13.94 36.83 8.60
C GLY A 239 -13.95 38.19 7.88
N CYS A 240 -13.02 38.41 6.95
CA CYS A 240 -12.79 39.70 6.32
C CYS A 240 -13.97 40.24 5.49
N TYR A 241 -14.85 39.38 5.00
CA TYR A 241 -15.99 39.79 4.17
C TYR A 241 -17.15 40.29 5.00
N GLU A 242 -17.47 39.65 6.12
CA GLU A 242 -18.59 40.01 6.99
C GLU A 242 -18.15 40.74 8.27
N GLU A 243 -16.83 40.89 8.47
CA GLU A 243 -16.20 41.45 9.69
C GLU A 243 -16.66 40.75 10.99
N LYS A 244 -17.07 39.48 10.90
CA LYS A 244 -17.54 38.68 12.03
C LYS A 244 -16.45 37.79 12.60
N GLU A 245 -16.50 37.59 13.90
CA GLU A 245 -15.65 36.56 14.55
C GLU A 245 -15.94 35.18 13.96
N ARG A 246 -14.88 34.46 13.65
CA ARG A 246 -14.93 33.08 13.13
C ARG A 246 -13.93 32.21 13.88
N THR A 247 -14.28 30.98 14.09
CA THR A 247 -13.36 30.00 14.70
C THR A 247 -12.89 29.02 13.63
N LEU A 248 -11.58 28.95 13.45
CA LEU A 248 -10.91 27.92 12.64
C LEU A 248 -10.54 26.74 13.54
N ILE A 249 -11.01 25.57 13.18
CA ILE A 249 -10.64 24.28 13.80
C ILE A 249 -9.53 23.67 12.96
N TYR A 250 -8.38 23.45 13.56
CA TYR A 250 -7.25 22.74 12.98
C TYR A 250 -7.16 21.36 13.60
N SER A 251 -7.16 20.29 12.81
CA SER A 251 -6.97 18.93 13.27
C SER A 251 -6.26 18.08 12.22
N VAL A 252 -5.41 17.16 12.64
CA VAL A 252 -4.80 16.18 11.77
C VAL A 252 -5.43 14.81 12.07
N ILE A 253 -5.88 14.13 11.02
CA ILE A 253 -6.57 12.86 11.12
C ILE A 253 -6.00 11.82 10.17
N ASN A 254 -6.30 10.55 10.40
CA ASN A 254 -6.07 9.49 9.44
C ASN A 254 -7.00 9.62 8.23
N SER A 255 -6.48 9.39 7.02
CA SER A 255 -7.25 9.48 5.77
C SER A 255 -8.48 8.56 5.75
N GLU A 256 -8.47 7.45 6.50
CA GLU A 256 -9.61 6.52 6.63
C GLU A 256 -10.83 7.19 7.27
N ALA A 257 -10.63 8.04 8.27
CA ALA A 257 -11.69 8.71 9.01
C ALA A 257 -12.33 9.90 8.24
N LYS A 258 -11.66 10.37 7.17
CA LYS A 258 -12.05 11.57 6.44
C LYS A 258 -13.53 11.60 6.04
N ARG A 259 -14.01 10.52 5.38
CA ARG A 259 -15.39 10.51 4.84
C ARG A 259 -16.44 10.53 5.94
N GLU A 260 -16.26 9.71 6.97
CA GLU A 260 -17.17 9.62 8.09
C GLU A 260 -17.23 10.95 8.84
N LEU A 261 -16.06 11.54 9.11
CA LEU A 261 -15.96 12.80 9.83
C LEU A 261 -16.57 13.98 9.04
N ILE A 262 -16.33 14.07 7.72
CA ILE A 262 -16.95 15.11 6.89
C ILE A 262 -18.48 14.97 6.91
N THR A 263 -18.99 13.75 6.82
CA THR A 263 -20.45 13.51 6.89
C THR A 263 -21.00 13.93 8.24
N LEU A 264 -20.31 13.61 9.33
CA LEU A 264 -20.70 14.00 10.69
C LEU A 264 -20.66 15.53 10.86
N ILE A 265 -19.60 16.20 10.41
CA ILE A 265 -19.49 17.66 10.47
C ILE A 265 -20.65 18.33 9.69
N ARG A 266 -20.97 17.81 8.50
CA ARG A 266 -22.09 18.32 7.70
C ARG A 266 -23.46 18.08 8.35
N SER A 267 -23.61 17.07 9.18
CA SER A 267 -24.84 16.85 9.96
C SER A 267 -24.97 17.83 11.13
N ILE A 268 -23.86 18.30 11.71
CA ILE A 268 -23.81 19.30 12.77
C ILE A 268 -24.02 20.71 12.17
N ASP A 269 -23.26 21.03 11.12
CA ASP A 269 -23.34 22.33 10.44
C ASP A 269 -23.26 22.13 8.92
N LYS A 270 -24.39 22.36 8.23
CA LYS A 270 -24.49 22.27 6.77
C LYS A 270 -23.67 23.33 6.04
N HIS A 271 -23.41 24.46 6.70
CA HIS A 271 -22.69 25.60 6.14
C HIS A 271 -21.21 25.64 6.52
N ALA A 272 -20.72 24.67 7.31
CA ALA A 272 -19.31 24.58 7.65
C ALA A 272 -18.42 24.61 6.41
N PHE A 273 -17.42 25.47 6.40
CA PHE A 273 -16.37 25.45 5.37
C PHE A 273 -15.30 24.43 5.78
N ILE A 274 -15.07 23.41 4.94
CA ILE A 274 -14.13 22.32 5.24
C ILE A 274 -13.10 22.25 4.13
N ASN A 275 -11.85 22.57 4.46
CA ASN A 275 -10.69 22.38 3.60
C ASN A 275 -9.86 21.20 4.12
N VAL A 276 -9.56 20.24 3.23
CA VAL A 276 -8.81 19.04 3.56
C VAL A 276 -7.55 18.99 2.70
N VAL A 277 -6.40 19.04 3.35
CA VAL A 277 -5.10 19.01 2.71
C VAL A 277 -4.38 17.72 3.08
N LYS A 278 -3.64 17.12 2.13
CA LYS A 278 -2.76 15.98 2.43
C LYS A 278 -1.60 16.48 3.28
N THR A 279 -1.38 15.85 4.43
CA THR A 279 -0.21 16.10 5.27
C THR A 279 0.95 15.29 4.74
N GLU A 280 2.04 15.93 4.36
CA GLU A 280 3.23 15.25 3.83
C GLU A 280 4.03 14.61 4.96
N GLU A 281 4.27 15.38 6.03
CA GLU A 281 5.06 14.94 7.17
C GLU A 281 4.40 15.42 8.47
N LEU A 282 4.47 14.60 9.49
CA LEU A 282 4.00 14.90 10.83
C LEU A 282 5.07 14.44 11.82
N ASP A 283 5.64 15.39 12.53
CA ASP A 283 6.54 15.14 13.65
C ASP A 283 5.82 15.47 14.97
N GLY A 284 5.74 14.49 15.87
CA GLY A 284 5.03 14.64 17.15
C GLY A 284 4.23 13.40 17.54
N ARG A 285 3.51 13.47 18.65
CA ARG A 285 2.66 12.38 19.13
C ARG A 285 1.38 12.29 18.31
N PHE A 286 1.25 11.24 17.53
CA PHE A 286 0.04 10.92 16.79
C PHE A 286 -0.37 9.47 17.10
N ASN A 287 -1.57 9.28 17.66
CA ASN A 287 -2.05 7.96 18.01
C ASN A 287 -2.61 7.25 16.78
N ASP A 288 -1.83 6.35 16.19
CA ASP A 288 -2.32 5.46 15.16
C ASP A 288 -3.18 4.35 15.75
N ILE A 289 -4.22 3.95 15.02
CA ILE A 289 -5.06 2.82 15.41
C ILE A 289 -4.26 1.53 15.22
N PRO A 290 -4.09 0.66 16.24
CA PRO A 290 -3.37 -0.60 16.12
C PRO A 290 -3.90 -1.51 15.00
N HIS A 291 -3.04 -2.42 14.51
CA HIS A 291 -3.38 -3.36 13.44
C HIS A 291 -4.22 -4.55 13.89
N ASP A 292 -4.26 -4.86 15.20
CA ASP A 292 -4.96 -6.01 15.78
C ASP A 292 -6.13 -5.59 16.68
#